data_d062153e14616cec06f5cb3417381c44
#
_entry.id   d062153e14616cec06f5cb3417381c44
#
_cell.length_a   1.000
_cell.length_b   1.000
_cell.length_c   1.000
_cell.angle_alpha   90.00
_cell.angle_beta   90.00
_cell.angle_gamma   90.00
#
_symmetry.space_group_name_H-M   'P 1'
#
loop_
_entity.id
_entity.type
_entity.pdbx_description
1 polymer ?
#
loop_
_entity_poly.entity_id
_entity_poly.type
_entity_poly.pdbx_seq_one_letter_code
_entity_poly.pdbx_strand_id
1 'polypeptide(L)'
;MEYYEFVETSVFTREMKTLLSDDEYKEFQTFLIENPEAGDLIVGTGGCRKVRWSRQGTGKSSGVRAIYYIYNPAGRLYMLIIYPKSEKDSLTAAEKNQLKAVVAGFKGEEG
;
A
#
# COMPACT_ATOMS: atom_id res chain seq x y z
N MET A 1 -8.51 -2.85 -21.31
CA MET A 1 -7.37 -3.07 -20.40
C MET A 1 -7.19 -1.85 -19.52
N GLU A 2 -7.16 -2.07 -18.23
CA GLU A 2 -6.97 -0.98 -17.29
C GLU A 2 -5.51 -0.85 -16.92
N TYR A 3 -5.03 0.38 -16.92
CA TYR A 3 -3.70 0.70 -16.44
C TYR A 3 -3.80 1.41 -15.12
N TYR A 4 -2.96 1.04 -14.19
CA TYR A 4 -2.82 1.76 -12.94
C TYR A 4 -1.43 2.34 -12.87
N GLU A 5 -1.36 3.60 -12.47
CA GLU A 5 -0.11 4.26 -12.18
C GLU A 5 0.19 4.10 -10.69
N PHE A 6 1.38 3.62 -10.37
CA PHE A 6 1.81 3.52 -8.98
C PHE A 6 2.47 4.83 -8.57
N VAL A 7 1.93 5.45 -7.54
CA VAL A 7 2.48 6.68 -6.96
C VAL A 7 2.92 6.35 -5.55
N GLU A 8 4.21 6.45 -5.29
CA GLU A 8 4.79 6.09 -3.99
C GLU A 8 5.08 7.33 -3.17
N THR A 9 4.80 7.26 -1.86
CA THR A 9 5.30 8.29 -0.95
C THR A 9 6.79 8.06 -0.77
N SER A 10 7.52 9.09 -0.34
CA SER A 10 8.95 8.96 -0.09
C SER A 10 9.23 7.94 1.02
N VAL A 11 8.36 7.89 2.01
CA VAL A 11 8.46 6.89 3.09
C VAL A 11 8.32 5.48 2.53
N PHE A 12 7.30 5.27 1.68
CA PHE A 12 7.10 3.96 1.06
C PHE A 12 8.32 3.54 0.25
N THR A 13 8.82 4.43 -0.60
CA THR A 13 9.95 4.10 -1.46
C THR A 13 11.16 3.69 -0.65
N ARG A 14 11.47 4.46 0.40
CA ARG A 14 12.62 4.18 1.25
C ARG A 14 12.51 2.82 1.94
N GLU A 15 11.37 2.54 2.54
CA GLU A 15 11.17 1.30 3.27
C GLU A 15 11.08 0.09 2.34
N MET A 16 10.42 0.26 1.19
CA MET A 16 10.26 -0.81 0.22
C MET A 16 11.61 -1.33 -0.27
N LYS A 17 12.56 -0.43 -0.50
CA LYS A 17 13.89 -0.82 -0.98
C LYS A 17 14.66 -1.68 0.02
N THR A 18 14.38 -1.54 1.31
CA THR A 18 15.03 -2.37 2.32
C THR A 18 14.32 -3.72 2.51
N LEU A 19 13.06 -3.80 2.12
CA LEU A 19 12.22 -4.97 2.38
C LEU A 19 12.05 -5.90 1.19
N LEU A 20 12.07 -5.36 -0.03
CA LEU A 20 11.83 -6.11 -1.24
C LEU A 20 12.91 -5.86 -2.28
N SER A 21 13.26 -6.89 -3.03
CA SER A 21 14.11 -6.73 -4.21
C SER A 21 13.28 -6.09 -5.33
N ASP A 22 13.96 -5.64 -6.39
CA ASP A 22 13.27 -5.07 -7.54
C ASP A 22 12.31 -6.09 -8.18
N ASP A 23 12.73 -7.33 -8.27
CA ASP A 23 11.90 -8.39 -8.85
C ASP A 23 10.70 -8.69 -7.98
N GLU A 24 10.89 -8.74 -6.66
CA GLU A 24 9.78 -8.96 -5.72
C GLU A 24 8.76 -7.83 -5.81
N TYR A 25 9.23 -6.60 -5.92
CA TYR A 25 8.33 -5.45 -6.03
C TYR A 25 7.55 -5.48 -7.34
N LYS A 26 8.20 -5.87 -8.43
CA LYS A 26 7.51 -6.02 -9.72
C LYS A 26 6.40 -7.06 -9.65
N GLU A 27 6.68 -8.18 -9.00
CA GLU A 27 5.66 -9.23 -8.81
C GLU A 27 4.50 -8.70 -7.98
N PHE A 28 4.80 -7.94 -6.94
CA PHE A 28 3.79 -7.34 -6.08
C PHE A 28 2.94 -6.35 -6.87
N GLN A 29 3.57 -5.49 -7.67
CA GLN A 29 2.84 -4.54 -8.51
C GLN A 29 1.93 -5.25 -9.51
N THR A 30 2.42 -6.32 -10.14
CA THR A 30 1.62 -7.11 -11.07
C THR A 30 0.40 -7.69 -10.36
N PHE A 31 0.60 -8.22 -9.16
CA PHE A 31 -0.48 -8.77 -8.36
C PHE A 31 -1.54 -7.71 -8.08
N LEU A 32 -1.14 -6.51 -7.69
CA LEU A 32 -2.08 -5.42 -7.38
C LEU A 32 -2.81 -4.91 -8.62
N ILE A 33 -2.15 -4.89 -9.77
CA ILE A 33 -2.82 -4.50 -11.02
C ILE A 33 -3.93 -5.48 -11.35
N GLU A 34 -3.66 -6.76 -11.15
CA GLU A 34 -4.64 -7.81 -11.43
C GLU A 34 -5.72 -7.90 -10.35
N ASN A 35 -5.39 -7.50 -9.13
CA ASN A 35 -6.28 -7.61 -7.98
C ASN A 35 -6.23 -6.33 -7.13
N PRO A 36 -6.70 -5.20 -7.66
CA PRO A 36 -6.55 -3.93 -6.93
C PRO A 36 -7.28 -3.91 -5.58
N GLU A 37 -8.30 -4.71 -5.42
CA GLU A 37 -9.06 -4.76 -4.17
C GLU A 37 -8.65 -5.93 -3.27
N ALA A 38 -7.45 -6.49 -3.48
CA ALA A 38 -6.98 -7.63 -2.70
C ALA A 38 -6.79 -7.29 -1.22
N GLY A 39 -6.40 -6.06 -0.92
CA GLY A 39 -6.22 -5.64 0.48
C GLY A 39 -7.55 -5.39 1.17
N ASP A 40 -7.57 -5.60 2.49
CA ASP A 40 -8.74 -5.34 3.31
C ASP A 40 -8.85 -3.85 3.61
N LEU A 41 -10.07 -3.33 3.55
CA LEU A 41 -10.33 -1.93 3.90
C LEU A 41 -10.01 -1.70 5.38
N ILE A 42 -9.37 -0.58 5.66
CA ILE A 42 -9.03 -0.18 7.03
C ILE A 42 -10.01 0.90 7.48
N VAL A 43 -10.80 0.59 8.48
CA VAL A 43 -11.76 1.55 9.05
C VAL A 43 -11.01 2.76 9.58
N GLY A 44 -11.55 3.96 9.32
CA GLY A 44 -10.99 5.20 9.84
C GLY A 44 -9.89 5.82 9.00
N THR A 45 -9.66 5.33 7.79
CA THR A 45 -8.59 5.84 6.92
C THR A 45 -9.11 6.51 5.65
N GLY A 46 -10.42 6.53 5.45
CA GLY A 46 -10.99 7.11 4.25
C GLY A 46 -10.90 6.24 3.01
N GLY A 47 -10.59 4.97 3.17
CA GLY A 47 -10.58 4.02 2.05
C GLY A 47 -9.26 3.33 1.78
N CYS A 48 -8.29 3.46 2.68
CA CYS A 48 -7.03 2.74 2.53
C CYS A 48 -7.23 1.24 2.72
N ARG A 49 -6.41 0.47 2.06
CA ARG A 49 -6.40 -0.98 2.13
C ARG A 49 -5.06 -1.49 2.63
N LYS A 50 -5.10 -2.60 3.33
CA LYS A 50 -3.90 -3.28 3.82
C LYS A 50 -3.79 -4.63 3.13
N VAL A 51 -2.68 -4.87 2.45
CA VAL A 51 -2.44 -6.12 1.76
C VAL A 51 -1.19 -6.79 2.33
N ARG A 52 -1.23 -8.10 2.40
CA ARG A 52 -0.10 -8.92 2.84
C ARG A 52 0.65 -9.42 1.62
N TRP A 53 1.97 -9.37 1.71
CA TRP A 53 2.81 -9.93 0.64
C TRP A 53 3.93 -10.73 1.25
N SER A 54 4.07 -11.97 0.82
CA SER A 54 5.14 -12.84 1.33
C SER A 54 6.35 -12.74 0.43
N ARG A 55 7.51 -12.46 1.04
CA ARG A 55 8.76 -12.42 0.29
C ARG A 55 9.20 -13.83 -0.04
N GLN A 56 9.77 -14.01 -1.23
CA GLN A 56 10.27 -15.31 -1.66
C GLN A 56 11.43 -15.75 -0.78
N GLY A 57 11.47 -17.05 -0.51
CA GLY A 57 12.55 -17.64 0.27
C GLY A 57 12.47 -17.37 1.75
N THR A 58 11.41 -16.71 2.22
CA THR A 58 11.21 -16.45 3.64
C THR A 58 9.92 -17.11 4.12
N GLY A 59 9.82 -17.36 5.40
CA GLY A 59 8.61 -17.93 5.98
C GLY A 59 7.48 -16.91 6.06
N LYS A 60 6.30 -17.39 6.44
CA LYS A 60 5.11 -16.52 6.55
C LYS A 60 5.30 -15.38 7.53
N SER A 61 6.12 -15.58 8.56
CA SER A 61 6.39 -14.57 9.56
C SER A 61 7.24 -13.43 9.03
N SER A 62 7.88 -13.62 7.88
CA SER A 62 8.75 -12.62 7.26
C SER A 62 8.06 -11.78 6.20
N GLY A 63 6.75 -11.92 6.05
CA GLY A 63 6.01 -11.16 5.07
C GLY A 63 5.94 -9.69 5.40
N VAL A 64 5.52 -8.92 4.41
CA VAL A 64 5.33 -7.47 4.58
C VAL A 64 3.86 -7.12 4.50
N ARG A 65 3.54 -5.94 5.03
CA ARG A 65 2.23 -5.30 4.93
C ARG A 65 2.39 -4.01 4.16
N ALA A 66 1.54 -3.80 3.17
CA ALA A 66 1.53 -2.54 2.43
C ALA A 66 0.16 -1.89 2.57
N ILE A 67 0.18 -0.59 2.83
CA ILE A 67 -1.04 0.21 2.91
C ILE A 67 -1.11 1.05 1.64
N TYR A 68 -2.23 0.96 0.94
CA TYR A 68 -2.40 1.66 -0.33
C TYR A 68 -3.83 2.19 -0.47
N TYR A 69 -4.01 3.09 -1.43
CA TYR A 69 -5.29 3.69 -1.72
C TYR A 69 -5.54 3.66 -3.22
N ILE A 70 -6.71 3.19 -3.64
CA ILE A 70 -7.10 3.14 -5.04
C ILE A 70 -7.87 4.43 -5.38
N TYR A 71 -7.35 5.20 -6.34
CA TYR A 71 -8.05 6.37 -6.83
C TYR A 71 -8.49 6.09 -8.27
N ASN A 72 -9.70 5.53 -8.41
CA ASN A 72 -10.21 5.05 -9.69
C ASN A 72 -10.35 6.14 -10.76
N PRO A 73 -10.83 7.37 -10.44
CA PRO A 73 -10.97 8.38 -11.49
C PRO A 73 -9.69 8.68 -12.24
N ALA A 74 -8.55 8.57 -11.59
CA ALA A 74 -7.26 8.82 -12.22
C ALA A 74 -6.50 7.54 -12.57
N GLY A 75 -7.02 6.36 -12.21
CA GLY A 75 -6.32 5.10 -12.44
C GLY A 75 -5.03 5.02 -11.66
N ARG A 76 -5.03 5.44 -10.40
CA ARG A 76 -3.83 5.46 -9.56
C ARG A 76 -3.93 4.56 -8.36
N LEU A 77 -2.81 3.93 -8.04
CA LEU A 77 -2.60 3.22 -6.80
C LEU A 77 -1.56 4.00 -6.00
N TYR A 78 -2.03 4.64 -4.94
CA TYR A 78 -1.12 5.39 -4.05
C TYR A 78 -0.57 4.41 -3.02
N MET A 79 0.75 4.17 -3.08
CA MET A 79 1.45 3.31 -2.15
C MET A 79 1.93 4.18 -1.00
N LEU A 80 1.33 3.99 0.19
CA LEU A 80 1.47 4.94 1.28
C LEU A 80 2.52 4.54 2.30
N ILE A 81 2.46 3.33 2.82
CA ILE A 81 3.46 2.79 3.75
C ILE A 81 3.62 1.29 3.53
N ILE A 82 4.80 0.79 3.88
CA ILE A 82 5.09 -0.64 3.88
C ILE A 82 5.95 -0.94 5.11
N TYR A 83 5.70 -2.06 5.73
CA TYR A 83 6.45 -2.46 6.93
C TYR A 83 6.45 -3.99 7.05
N PRO A 84 7.46 -4.55 7.74
CA PRO A 84 7.48 -6.00 7.97
C PRO A 84 6.42 -6.37 9.02
N LYS A 85 5.81 -7.53 8.83
CA LYS A 85 4.81 -8.04 9.78
C LYS A 85 5.34 -8.07 11.21
N SER A 86 6.63 -8.39 11.36
CA SER A 86 7.25 -8.50 12.67
C SER A 86 7.30 -7.19 13.44
N GLU A 87 7.20 -6.06 12.73
CA GLU A 87 7.30 -4.74 13.36
C GLU A 87 6.01 -4.34 14.05
N LYS A 88 4.87 -4.58 13.40
CA LYS A 88 3.57 -4.30 13.98
C LYS A 88 2.47 -5.02 13.20
N ASP A 89 1.35 -5.28 13.86
CA ASP A 89 0.20 -5.95 13.24
C ASP A 89 -0.85 -4.98 12.74
N SER A 90 -1.03 -3.86 13.42
CA SER A 90 -2.11 -2.92 13.08
C SER A 90 -1.66 -1.49 13.26
N LEU A 91 -2.39 -0.59 12.62
CA LEU A 91 -2.14 0.84 12.70
C LEU A 91 -2.71 1.42 13.98
N THR A 92 -2.02 2.42 14.53
CA THR A 92 -2.55 3.17 15.67
C THR A 92 -3.64 4.13 15.18
N ALA A 93 -4.43 4.66 16.13
CA ALA A 93 -5.44 5.66 15.78
C ALA A 93 -4.81 6.90 15.14
N ALA A 94 -3.64 7.31 15.62
CA ALA A 94 -2.93 8.46 15.05
C ALA A 94 -2.53 8.20 13.62
N GLU A 95 -2.00 7.01 13.33
CA GLU A 95 -1.62 6.63 11.97
C GLU A 95 -2.82 6.61 11.02
N LYS A 96 -3.95 6.08 11.48
CA LYS A 96 -5.18 6.06 10.70
C LYS A 96 -5.66 7.47 10.38
N ASN A 97 -5.59 8.37 11.34
CA ASN A 97 -5.97 9.76 11.13
C ASN A 97 -5.06 10.45 10.12
N GLN A 98 -3.76 10.17 10.16
CA GLN A 98 -2.81 10.73 9.20
C GLN A 98 -3.13 10.23 7.79
N LEU A 99 -3.42 8.94 7.64
CA LEU A 99 -3.78 8.38 6.35
C LEU A 99 -5.07 8.97 5.81
N LYS A 100 -6.05 9.18 6.69
CA LYS A 100 -7.32 9.80 6.30
C LYS A 100 -7.09 11.21 5.75
N ALA A 101 -6.21 11.97 6.38
CA ALA A 101 -5.88 13.32 5.92
C ALA A 101 -5.18 13.29 4.57
N VAL A 102 -4.27 12.34 4.36
CA VAL A 102 -3.57 12.20 3.08
C VAL A 102 -4.54 11.86 1.96
N VAL A 103 -5.45 10.91 2.21
CA VAL A 103 -6.47 10.51 1.23
C VAL A 103 -7.38 11.68 0.88
N ALA A 104 -7.77 12.46 1.87
CA ALA A 104 -8.61 13.66 1.64
C ALA A 104 -7.91 14.64 0.71
N GLY A 105 -6.59 14.77 0.85
CA GLY A 105 -5.79 15.61 -0.04
C GLY A 105 -5.81 15.13 -1.49
N PHE A 106 -5.73 13.83 -1.71
CA PHE A 106 -5.81 13.28 -3.07
C PHE A 106 -7.17 13.63 -3.71
N LYS A 107 -8.25 13.47 -2.97
CA LYS A 107 -9.58 13.76 -3.46
C LYS A 107 -9.76 15.25 -3.74
N GLY A 108 -9.15 16.09 -2.92
CA GLY A 108 -9.24 17.54 -3.09
C GLY A 108 -8.52 18.03 -4.32
N GLU A 109 -7.43 17.39 -4.72
CA GLU A 109 -6.68 17.80 -5.91
C GLU A 109 -7.48 17.67 -7.20
N GLU A 110 -8.41 16.74 -7.24
CA GLU A 110 -9.22 16.49 -8.43
C GLU A 110 -10.51 17.31 -8.44
N GLY A 111 -10.84 17.88 -7.32
CA GLY A 111 -12.03 18.70 -7.20
C GLY A 111 -11.86 20.06 -7.81
#